data_01b8707f8fb7b17b31ed62f3f42ca33c
#
_entry.id   01b8707f8fb7b17b31ed62f3f42ca33c
#
_cell.length_a   1.000
_cell.length_b   1.000
_cell.length_c   1.000
_cell.angle_alpha   90.00
_cell.angle_beta   90.00
_cell.angle_gamma   90.00
#
_symmetry.space_group_name_H-M   'P 1'
#
loop_
_entity.id
_entity.type
_entity.pdbx_description
1 polymer ?
#
loop_
_entity_poly.entity_id
_entity_poly.type
_entity_poly.pdbx_seq_one_letter_code
_entity_poly.pdbx_strand_id
1 'polypeptide(L)'
;MASITGLAKDLVPYPGPVPLRRRPTPARRPSETRIAPAVSPADPGLSELAQIEVDFEAGSNTLWAFMRPHGRPCQNPEMLADFSRLQDDIERVFGSGGPDLNYFVFGSRFPGVFSLGGDLNLFASKIRAGDEAALVGYGNACVDVLHRNMNALNLPIITIGLVQGDALGGGFEGLLSFDVIIAEKGTKFGFPEILFGLFPGMGAYSFLARRLGTIKAQEMILDGRTYTAEEMHELGIVHILAERGQGEAAVRAYIAGNRRRRNGQQAIYQAAREVDRISLDELRKIVAVWAAAAMNLTDRDLSIMERLVLAQDKLRGKAQAAQARTAPARALSASAR
;
A
#
# COMPACT_ATOMS: atom_id res chain seq x y z
N MET A 1 41.43 -35.88 16.91
CA MET A 1 40.19 -35.55 16.17
C MET A 1 39.02 -35.69 17.15
N ALA A 2 38.60 -34.61 17.79
CA ALA A 2 37.49 -34.58 18.71
C ALA A 2 36.22 -34.19 17.93
N SER A 3 35.20 -35.06 18.08
CA SER A 3 33.93 -35.03 17.36
C SER A 3 33.05 -33.84 17.78
N ILE A 4 32.54 -33.08 16.81
CA ILE A 4 31.63 -31.92 16.96
C ILE A 4 30.17 -32.38 17.15
N THR A 5 29.90 -33.51 17.78
CA THR A 5 28.54 -34.06 17.92
C THR A 5 27.86 -33.76 19.26
N GLY A 6 28.42 -32.84 20.08
CA GLY A 6 27.93 -32.55 21.43
C GLY A 6 27.07 -31.31 21.66
N LEU A 7 26.95 -30.40 20.68
CA LEU A 7 26.36 -29.05 20.88
C LEU A 7 24.93 -28.87 20.36
N ALA A 8 24.27 -29.92 19.89
CA ALA A 8 22.92 -29.81 19.28
C ALA A 8 21.75 -30.17 20.21
N LYS A 9 21.99 -30.37 21.53
CA LYS A 9 20.94 -30.84 22.44
C LYS A 9 20.18 -29.79 23.23
N ASP A 10 20.58 -28.51 23.16
CA ASP A 10 19.96 -27.43 23.94
C ASP A 10 19.25 -26.34 23.09
N LEU A 11 18.94 -26.63 21.83
CA LEU A 11 18.07 -25.75 21.06
C LEU A 11 16.61 -26.03 21.44
N VAL A 12 16.08 -25.20 22.34
CA VAL A 12 14.64 -25.12 22.61
C VAL A 12 13.93 -24.76 21.30
N PRO A 13 12.98 -25.56 20.81
CA PRO A 13 12.24 -25.22 19.60
C PRO A 13 11.50 -23.89 19.82
N TYR A 14 11.56 -23.00 18.82
CA TYR A 14 10.82 -21.75 18.82
C TYR A 14 9.33 -22.05 19.06
N PRO A 15 8.74 -21.58 20.18
CA PRO A 15 7.31 -21.77 20.39
C PRO A 15 6.58 -20.90 19.36
N GLY A 16 5.84 -21.52 18.47
CA GLY A 16 4.91 -20.85 17.58
C GLY A 16 4.01 -19.87 18.35
N PRO A 17 3.27 -18.98 17.68
CA PRO A 17 2.50 -17.94 18.33
C PRO A 17 1.60 -18.50 19.42
N VAL A 18 1.92 -18.15 20.67
CA VAL A 18 1.14 -18.56 21.86
C VAL A 18 -0.18 -17.82 21.82
N PRO A 19 -1.34 -18.50 21.81
CA PRO A 19 -2.61 -17.82 21.91
C PRO A 19 -2.69 -17.12 23.27
N LEU A 20 -2.90 -15.79 23.23
CA LEU A 20 -3.06 -14.97 24.43
C LEU A 20 -4.28 -15.43 25.22
N ARG A 21 -4.06 -16.19 26.30
CA ARG A 21 -5.09 -16.46 27.30
C ARG A 21 -5.45 -15.12 27.96
N ARG A 22 -6.69 -14.65 27.72
CA ARG A 22 -7.26 -13.49 28.41
C ARG A 22 -7.37 -13.83 29.91
N ARG A 23 -6.65 -13.07 30.76
CA ARG A 23 -6.94 -13.01 32.19
C ARG A 23 -8.23 -12.19 32.38
N PRO A 24 -9.18 -12.62 33.22
CA PRO A 24 -10.35 -11.80 33.52
C PRO A 24 -9.91 -10.55 34.26
N THR A 25 -10.27 -9.37 33.72
CA THR A 25 -10.04 -8.09 34.35
C THR A 25 -11.13 -7.85 35.38
N PRO A 26 -10.82 -7.44 36.63
CA PRO A 26 -11.85 -7.05 37.59
C PRO A 26 -12.58 -5.80 37.12
N ALA A 27 -13.89 -5.80 37.22
CA ALA A 27 -14.75 -4.68 36.86
C ALA A 27 -14.37 -3.40 37.65
N ARG A 28 -13.89 -2.38 36.92
CA ARG A 28 -13.72 -1.02 37.46
C ARG A 28 -15.02 -0.26 37.32
N ARG A 29 -15.47 0.37 38.39
CA ARG A 29 -16.58 1.33 38.41
C ARG A 29 -16.29 2.50 37.46
N PRO A 30 -17.28 3.04 36.74
CA PRO A 30 -17.07 4.16 35.83
C PRO A 30 -16.67 5.41 36.66
N SER A 31 -15.48 5.93 36.42
CA SER A 31 -15.08 7.27 36.80
C SER A 31 -15.52 8.21 35.69
N GLU A 32 -16.22 9.26 36.04
CA GLU A 32 -16.58 10.34 35.11
C GLU A 32 -15.32 10.91 34.46
N THR A 33 -15.18 10.62 33.16
CA THR A 33 -14.07 11.13 32.35
C THR A 33 -14.45 12.54 31.91
N ARG A 34 -13.85 13.56 32.51
CA ARG A 34 -13.80 14.92 31.98
C ARG A 34 -13.29 14.80 30.53
N ILE A 35 -14.14 15.18 29.57
CA ILE A 35 -13.78 15.37 28.19
C ILE A 35 -12.78 16.51 28.14
N ALA A 36 -11.52 16.21 27.91
CA ALA A 36 -10.53 17.22 27.57
C ALA A 36 -10.93 17.86 26.22
N PRO A 37 -10.77 19.18 26.06
CA PRO A 37 -11.11 19.85 24.81
C PRO A 37 -10.30 19.21 23.68
N ALA A 38 -10.96 18.99 22.54
CA ALA A 38 -10.32 18.49 21.33
C ALA A 38 -9.17 19.42 20.96
N VAL A 39 -7.95 18.93 21.07
CA VAL A 39 -6.78 19.62 20.53
C VAL A 39 -6.97 19.59 19.02
N SER A 40 -7.11 20.76 18.41
CA SER A 40 -7.10 20.93 16.96
C SER A 40 -5.84 20.26 16.43
N PRO A 41 -5.90 19.38 15.39
CA PRO A 41 -4.70 18.80 14.86
C PRO A 41 -3.81 19.94 14.40
N ALA A 42 -2.58 20.00 14.90
CA ALA A 42 -1.60 20.95 14.42
C ALA A 42 -1.34 20.59 12.96
N ASP A 43 -1.74 21.46 12.03
CA ASP A 43 -1.44 21.31 10.61
C ASP A 43 0.10 21.31 10.46
N PRO A 44 0.71 20.20 10.04
CA PRO A 44 2.15 20.11 9.90
C PRO A 44 2.69 20.90 8.70
N GLY A 45 1.84 21.64 7.99
CA GLY A 45 2.24 22.46 6.82
C GLY A 45 2.52 21.61 5.58
N LEU A 46 1.75 20.56 5.38
CA LEU A 46 1.74 19.75 4.17
C LEU A 46 0.95 20.47 3.07
N SER A 47 1.36 20.28 1.82
CA SER A 47 0.66 20.84 0.66
C SER A 47 -0.73 20.20 0.50
N GLU A 48 -1.68 21.00 0.00
CA GLU A 48 -2.95 20.46 -0.45
C GLU A 48 -2.74 19.61 -1.71
N LEU A 49 -3.26 18.37 -1.69
CA LEU A 49 -3.14 17.40 -2.78
C LEU A 49 -4.51 17.16 -3.42
N ALA A 50 -4.52 16.99 -4.74
CA ALA A 50 -5.78 16.88 -5.47
C ALA A 50 -6.48 15.53 -5.22
N GLN A 51 -5.72 14.43 -5.14
CA GLN A 51 -6.22 13.07 -5.06
C GLN A 51 -5.74 12.29 -3.82
N ILE A 52 -5.11 12.95 -2.86
CA ILE A 52 -4.67 12.32 -1.61
C ILE A 52 -5.13 13.18 -0.43
N GLU A 53 -5.86 12.57 0.49
CA GLU A 53 -6.22 13.15 1.79
C GLU A 53 -5.14 12.81 2.80
N VAL A 54 -4.73 13.77 3.63
CA VAL A 54 -3.68 13.59 4.63
C VAL A 54 -4.19 14.06 5.99
N ASP A 55 -3.91 13.27 7.03
CA ASP A 55 -4.21 13.60 8.43
C ASP A 55 -3.04 13.22 9.35
N PHE A 56 -2.68 14.11 10.28
CA PHE A 56 -1.60 13.87 11.22
C PHE A 56 -2.13 13.63 12.64
N GLU A 57 -1.91 12.41 13.14
CA GLU A 57 -2.28 12.00 14.49
C GLU A 57 -1.12 12.24 15.46
N ALA A 58 -1.13 13.39 16.14
CA ALA A 58 -0.05 13.82 17.07
C ALA A 58 0.16 12.86 18.25
N GLY A 59 -0.89 12.15 18.72
CA GLY A 59 -0.79 11.24 19.87
C GLY A 59 0.10 10.02 19.65
N SER A 60 0.27 9.63 18.40
CA SER A 60 1.12 8.52 17.95
C SER A 60 2.23 8.94 17.01
N ASN A 61 2.30 10.21 16.61
CA ASN A 61 3.15 10.76 15.56
C ASN A 61 2.98 9.95 14.26
N THR A 62 1.73 9.76 13.84
CA THR A 62 1.37 8.99 12.68
C THR A 62 0.78 9.89 11.60
N LEU A 63 1.35 9.84 10.41
CA LEU A 63 0.79 10.45 9.22
C LEU A 63 -0.08 9.43 8.49
N TRP A 64 -1.35 9.73 8.36
CA TRP A 64 -2.32 8.96 7.58
C TRP A 64 -2.50 9.63 6.22
N ALA A 65 -2.37 8.88 5.16
CA ALA A 65 -2.65 9.35 3.81
C ALA A 65 -3.56 8.36 3.08
N PHE A 66 -4.57 8.88 2.38
CA PHE A 66 -5.54 8.06 1.68
C PHE A 66 -5.76 8.58 0.27
N MET A 67 -5.66 7.68 -0.71
CA MET A 67 -6.06 7.99 -2.08
C MET A 67 -7.55 8.34 -2.15
N ARG A 68 -7.86 9.41 -2.85
CA ARG A 68 -9.22 9.85 -3.24
C ARG A 68 -9.27 10.11 -4.74
N PRO A 69 -9.19 9.07 -5.57
CA PRO A 69 -9.11 9.23 -7.01
C PRO A 69 -10.33 9.95 -7.57
N HIS A 70 -10.13 10.95 -8.42
CA HIS A 70 -11.19 11.71 -9.09
C HIS A 70 -11.98 10.89 -10.12
N GLY A 71 -11.43 9.74 -10.52
CA GLY A 71 -12.03 8.88 -11.53
C GLY A 71 -11.94 7.39 -11.16
N ARG A 72 -11.34 6.63 -12.04
CA ARG A 72 -10.99 5.23 -11.75
C ARG A 72 -9.96 5.18 -10.64
N PRO A 73 -10.03 4.19 -9.74
CA PRO A 73 -9.02 4.00 -8.69
C PRO A 73 -7.74 3.40 -9.27
N CYS A 74 -7.07 4.15 -10.14
CA CYS A 74 -5.81 3.79 -10.78
C CYS A 74 -4.78 4.90 -10.58
N GLN A 75 -3.52 4.58 -10.81
CA GLN A 75 -2.40 5.50 -10.67
C GLN A 75 -2.23 6.32 -11.97
N ASN A 76 -3.10 7.32 -12.15
CA ASN A 76 -2.97 8.25 -13.25
C ASN A 76 -1.82 9.25 -13.01
N PRO A 77 -1.36 9.99 -14.03
CA PRO A 77 -0.24 10.95 -13.88
C PRO A 77 -0.43 11.99 -12.78
N GLU A 78 -1.66 12.47 -12.55
CA GLU A 78 -1.97 13.43 -11.48
C GLU A 78 -1.79 12.80 -10.10
N MET A 79 -2.26 11.56 -9.90
CA MET A 79 -2.05 10.79 -8.67
C MET A 79 -0.55 10.56 -8.42
N LEU A 80 0.23 10.24 -9.45
CA LEU A 80 1.69 10.08 -9.32
C LEU A 80 2.37 11.40 -8.94
N ALA A 81 1.92 12.53 -9.48
CA ALA A 81 2.41 13.84 -9.08
C ALA A 81 2.08 14.17 -7.62
N ASP A 82 0.87 13.78 -7.16
CA ASP A 82 0.48 13.93 -5.76
C ASP A 82 1.32 13.04 -4.82
N PHE A 83 1.61 11.80 -5.22
CA PHE A 83 2.53 10.94 -4.47
C PHE A 83 3.92 11.57 -4.30
N SER A 84 4.48 12.08 -5.40
CA SER A 84 5.80 12.71 -5.37
C SER A 84 5.81 13.94 -4.45
N ARG A 85 4.79 14.80 -4.57
CA ARG A 85 4.64 15.99 -3.70
C ARG A 85 4.46 15.61 -2.23
N LEU A 86 3.64 14.59 -1.93
CA LEU A 86 3.48 14.09 -0.58
C LEU A 86 4.81 13.62 0.02
N GLN A 87 5.58 12.87 -0.75
CA GLN A 87 6.88 12.39 -0.30
C GLN A 87 7.88 13.53 -0.08
N ASP A 88 7.90 14.54 -0.97
CA ASP A 88 8.71 15.74 -0.81
C ASP A 88 8.33 16.51 0.46
N ASP A 89 7.03 16.65 0.71
CA ASP A 89 6.52 17.30 1.91
C ASP A 89 6.87 16.54 3.20
N ILE A 90 6.74 15.21 3.20
CA ILE A 90 7.11 14.38 4.35
C ILE A 90 8.60 14.55 4.67
N GLU A 91 9.48 14.47 3.67
CA GLU A 91 10.92 14.66 3.87
C GLU A 91 11.26 16.08 4.35
N ARG A 92 10.58 17.10 3.80
CA ARG A 92 10.77 18.49 4.17
C ARG A 92 10.30 18.80 5.59
N VAL A 93 9.14 18.31 5.97
CA VAL A 93 8.48 18.64 7.25
C VAL A 93 9.06 17.81 8.40
N PHE A 94 9.23 16.50 8.19
CA PHE A 94 9.63 15.56 9.23
C PHE A 94 11.12 15.18 9.14
N GLY A 95 11.86 15.77 8.21
CA GLY A 95 13.31 15.60 8.09
C GLY A 95 14.07 16.26 9.24
N SER A 96 15.36 16.51 9.01
CA SER A 96 16.29 17.02 10.03
C SER A 96 15.76 18.29 10.71
N GLY A 97 15.55 18.23 12.02
CA GLY A 97 15.05 19.38 12.82
C GLY A 97 13.53 19.57 12.80
N GLY A 98 12.79 18.74 12.07
CA GLY A 98 11.32 18.75 12.08
C GLY A 98 10.71 17.99 13.26
N PRO A 99 9.38 17.97 13.37
CA PRO A 99 8.68 17.19 14.39
C PRO A 99 8.87 15.69 14.15
N ASP A 100 8.72 14.90 15.22
CA ASP A 100 8.84 13.45 15.14
C ASP A 100 7.71 12.84 14.29
N LEU A 101 8.09 12.00 13.33
CA LEU A 101 7.20 11.09 12.64
C LEU A 101 7.58 9.65 13.00
N ASN A 102 6.61 8.85 13.44
CA ASN A 102 6.86 7.47 13.83
C ASN A 102 6.35 6.47 12.78
N TYR A 103 5.19 6.77 12.21
CA TYR A 103 4.52 5.89 11.26
C TYR A 103 3.97 6.70 10.09
N PHE A 104 4.09 6.12 8.91
CA PHE A 104 3.39 6.56 7.71
C PHE A 104 2.41 5.47 7.30
N VAL A 105 1.12 5.76 7.34
CA VAL A 105 0.05 4.85 6.96
C VAL A 105 -0.54 5.29 5.64
N PHE A 106 -0.63 4.37 4.68
CA PHE A 106 -1.19 4.67 3.37
C PHE A 106 -2.33 3.72 3.02
N GLY A 107 -3.47 4.27 2.61
CA GLY A 107 -4.70 3.54 2.28
C GLY A 107 -5.46 4.15 1.10
N SER A 108 -6.72 3.75 0.94
CA SER A 108 -7.62 4.28 -0.09
C SER A 108 -9.00 4.54 0.49
N ARG A 109 -9.61 5.68 0.09
CA ARG A 109 -11.01 6.01 0.41
C ARG A 109 -11.97 5.53 -0.68
N PHE A 110 -11.45 4.90 -1.73
CA PHE A 110 -12.33 4.38 -2.78
C PHE A 110 -13.00 3.08 -2.29
N PRO A 111 -14.35 3.01 -2.33
CA PRO A 111 -15.07 1.87 -1.76
C PRO A 111 -14.71 0.54 -2.42
N GLY A 112 -14.22 -0.41 -1.63
CA GLY A 112 -13.92 -1.78 -2.05
C GLY A 112 -12.70 -1.94 -2.96
N VAL A 113 -11.94 -0.87 -3.23
CA VAL A 113 -10.74 -0.92 -4.05
C VAL A 113 -9.62 -0.11 -3.40
N PHE A 114 -8.48 -0.74 -3.19
CA PHE A 114 -7.25 -0.03 -2.85
C PHE A 114 -6.71 0.69 -4.09
N SER A 115 -6.35 -0.07 -5.14
CA SER A 115 -5.97 0.44 -6.46
C SER A 115 -6.05 -0.66 -7.51
N LEU A 116 -6.44 -0.31 -8.73
CA LEU A 116 -6.47 -1.22 -9.88
C LEU A 116 -5.19 -1.13 -10.73
N GLY A 117 -4.16 -0.46 -10.24
CA GLY A 117 -2.86 -0.35 -10.87
C GLY A 117 -2.73 0.83 -11.84
N GLY A 118 -1.99 0.64 -12.93
CA GLY A 118 -1.70 1.67 -13.90
C GLY A 118 -2.91 2.16 -14.70
N ASP A 119 -2.79 3.30 -15.34
CA ASP A 119 -3.82 3.82 -16.23
C ASP A 119 -3.79 3.12 -17.60
N LEU A 120 -4.60 2.07 -17.74
CA LEU A 120 -4.68 1.27 -18.97
C LEU A 120 -5.11 2.08 -20.20
N ASN A 121 -5.88 3.17 -20.05
CA ASN A 121 -6.21 4.06 -21.16
C ASN A 121 -4.97 4.80 -21.67
N LEU A 122 -4.16 5.31 -20.73
CA LEU A 122 -2.89 5.93 -21.07
C LEU A 122 -2.00 4.92 -21.81
N PHE A 123 -1.89 3.69 -21.29
CA PHE A 123 -1.07 2.65 -21.92
C PHE A 123 -1.53 2.34 -23.34
N ALA A 124 -2.82 2.02 -23.55
CA ALA A 124 -3.35 1.72 -24.86
C ALA A 124 -3.15 2.87 -25.86
N SER A 125 -3.34 4.13 -25.40
CA SER A 125 -3.08 5.32 -26.23
C SER A 125 -1.62 5.45 -26.65
N LYS A 126 -0.68 5.24 -25.70
CA LYS A 126 0.76 5.38 -25.97
C LYS A 126 1.30 4.23 -26.83
N ILE A 127 0.81 3.02 -26.62
CA ILE A 127 1.15 1.85 -27.43
C ILE A 127 0.71 2.08 -28.89
N ARG A 128 -0.53 2.50 -29.13
CA ARG A 128 -1.01 2.81 -30.50
C ARG A 128 -0.24 3.93 -31.17
N ALA A 129 0.26 4.88 -30.41
CA ALA A 129 1.08 5.98 -30.90
C ALA A 129 2.55 5.59 -31.14
N GLY A 130 2.99 4.37 -30.74
CA GLY A 130 4.38 3.97 -30.77
C GLY A 130 5.27 4.78 -29.80
N ASP A 131 4.68 5.36 -28.74
CA ASP A 131 5.35 6.28 -27.81
C ASP A 131 5.91 5.51 -26.61
N GLU A 132 6.95 4.70 -26.84
CA GLU A 132 7.65 3.94 -25.81
C GLU A 132 8.25 4.86 -24.75
N ALA A 133 8.77 6.02 -25.16
CA ALA A 133 9.40 6.97 -24.23
C ALA A 133 8.42 7.47 -23.16
N ALA A 134 7.16 7.71 -23.52
CA ALA A 134 6.13 8.08 -22.56
C ALA A 134 5.80 6.96 -21.59
N LEU A 135 5.82 5.68 -22.02
CA LEU A 135 5.63 4.52 -21.13
C LEU A 135 6.80 4.38 -20.16
N VAL A 136 8.04 4.53 -20.64
CA VAL A 136 9.24 4.55 -19.79
C VAL A 136 9.15 5.68 -18.77
N GLY A 137 8.76 6.88 -19.20
CA GLY A 137 8.59 8.04 -18.31
C GLY A 137 7.55 7.79 -17.20
N TYR A 138 6.40 7.23 -17.56
CA TYR A 138 5.37 6.84 -16.60
C TYR A 138 5.87 5.77 -15.62
N GLY A 139 6.47 4.69 -16.13
CA GLY A 139 7.00 3.61 -15.30
C GLY A 139 8.09 4.11 -14.35
N ASN A 140 8.99 4.99 -14.81
CA ASN A 140 10.02 5.60 -13.99
C ASN A 140 9.40 6.45 -12.86
N ALA A 141 8.36 7.24 -13.14
CA ALA A 141 7.66 7.98 -12.09
C ALA A 141 7.05 7.05 -11.03
N CYS A 142 6.49 5.91 -11.43
CA CYS A 142 6.00 4.90 -10.51
C CYS A 142 7.12 4.34 -9.62
N VAL A 143 8.22 3.87 -10.21
CA VAL A 143 9.31 3.25 -9.44
C VAL A 143 10.09 4.24 -8.59
N ASP A 144 10.13 5.50 -8.95
CA ASP A 144 10.71 6.56 -8.12
C ASP A 144 9.92 6.70 -6.81
N VAL A 145 8.58 6.73 -6.88
CA VAL A 145 7.70 6.75 -5.69
C VAL A 145 7.88 5.48 -4.85
N LEU A 146 7.90 4.31 -5.48
CA LEU A 146 8.07 3.03 -4.77
C LEU A 146 9.44 2.95 -4.08
N HIS A 147 10.50 3.36 -4.78
CA HIS A 147 11.86 3.33 -4.25
C HIS A 147 12.03 4.24 -3.03
N ARG A 148 11.44 5.43 -3.05
CA ARG A 148 11.43 6.33 -1.88
C ARG A 148 10.66 5.70 -0.72
N ASN A 149 9.49 5.10 -0.98
CA ASN A 149 8.67 4.48 0.06
C ASN A 149 9.37 3.26 0.70
N MET A 150 9.97 2.37 -0.10
CA MET A 150 10.68 1.20 0.43
C MET A 150 11.90 1.57 1.28
N ASN A 151 12.48 2.76 1.07
CA ASN A 151 13.54 3.32 1.90
C ASN A 151 12.98 4.20 3.05
N ALA A 152 11.67 4.09 3.34
CA ALA A 152 10.97 4.87 4.36
C ALA A 152 11.25 6.38 4.25
N LEU A 153 11.35 6.92 3.02
CA LEU A 153 11.62 8.34 2.75
C LEU A 153 12.89 8.85 3.45
N ASN A 154 13.89 7.99 3.63
CA ASN A 154 15.11 8.25 4.39
C ASN A 154 14.88 8.74 5.84
N LEU A 155 13.73 8.42 6.42
CA LEU A 155 13.34 8.80 7.77
C LEU A 155 13.30 7.57 8.70
N PRO A 156 13.46 7.75 10.03
CA PRO A 156 13.39 6.66 11.00
C PRO A 156 11.94 6.27 11.32
N ILE A 157 11.17 6.00 10.27
CA ILE A 157 9.73 5.66 10.34
C ILE A 157 9.46 4.21 9.95
N ILE A 158 8.27 3.73 10.32
CA ILE A 158 7.71 2.48 9.85
C ILE A 158 6.57 2.80 8.89
N THR A 159 6.61 2.23 7.68
CA THR A 159 5.59 2.42 6.66
C THR A 159 4.56 1.30 6.71
N ILE A 160 3.27 1.65 6.65
CA ILE A 160 2.15 0.71 6.77
C ILE A 160 1.21 0.88 5.59
N GLY A 161 1.05 -0.16 4.78
CA GLY A 161 0.00 -0.25 3.76
C GLY A 161 -1.30 -0.78 4.37
N LEU A 162 -2.37 0.02 4.35
CA LEU A 162 -3.70 -0.36 4.81
C LEU A 162 -4.59 -0.73 3.62
N VAL A 163 -5.00 -2.00 3.55
CA VAL A 163 -5.75 -2.55 2.41
C VAL A 163 -7.17 -2.89 2.83
N GLN A 164 -8.12 -2.05 2.42
CA GLN A 164 -9.55 -2.19 2.72
C GLN A 164 -10.39 -2.55 1.48
N GLY A 165 -9.72 -2.87 0.38
CA GLY A 165 -10.32 -3.24 -0.90
C GLY A 165 -9.27 -3.83 -1.84
N ASP A 166 -9.70 -4.25 -3.02
CA ASP A 166 -8.87 -4.99 -3.97
C ASP A 166 -7.64 -4.18 -4.43
N ALA A 167 -6.48 -4.81 -4.42
CA ALA A 167 -5.19 -4.26 -4.82
C ALA A 167 -4.64 -5.07 -6.01
N LEU A 168 -4.74 -4.51 -7.22
CA LEU A 168 -4.38 -5.21 -8.44
C LEU A 168 -3.28 -4.48 -9.21
N GLY A 169 -2.45 -5.23 -9.95
CA GLY A 169 -1.39 -4.69 -10.77
C GLY A 169 -0.47 -3.75 -10.01
N GLY A 170 -0.21 -2.57 -10.55
CA GLY A 170 0.60 -1.53 -9.91
C GLY A 170 0.10 -1.13 -8.51
N GLY A 171 -1.17 -1.37 -8.17
CA GLY A 171 -1.69 -1.17 -6.82
C GLY A 171 -1.10 -2.16 -5.82
N PHE A 172 -0.97 -3.43 -6.22
CA PHE A 172 -0.29 -4.44 -5.42
C PHE A 172 1.23 -4.23 -5.42
N GLU A 173 1.83 -3.84 -6.55
CA GLU A 173 3.26 -3.48 -6.62
C GLU A 173 3.59 -2.37 -5.60
N GLY A 174 2.75 -1.33 -5.51
CA GLY A 174 2.91 -0.25 -4.55
C GLY A 174 2.91 -0.72 -3.10
N LEU A 175 2.01 -1.65 -2.76
CA LEU A 175 1.93 -2.23 -1.41
C LEU A 175 3.19 -3.01 -1.01
N LEU A 176 3.86 -3.66 -1.96
CA LEU A 176 5.09 -4.40 -1.68
C LEU A 176 6.25 -3.50 -1.25
N SER A 177 6.15 -2.19 -1.40
CA SER A 177 7.15 -1.23 -0.92
C SER A 177 7.01 -0.85 0.56
N PHE A 178 5.95 -1.30 1.25
CA PHE A 178 5.72 -1.00 2.66
C PHE A 178 6.37 -2.03 3.60
N ASP A 179 6.79 -1.58 4.78
CA ASP A 179 7.34 -2.44 5.84
C ASP A 179 6.29 -3.41 6.38
N VAL A 180 5.06 -2.92 6.54
CA VAL A 180 3.92 -3.68 7.10
C VAL A 180 2.72 -3.54 6.18
N ILE A 181 2.06 -4.65 5.87
CA ILE A 181 0.78 -4.67 5.16
C ILE A 181 -0.28 -5.20 6.11
N ILE A 182 -1.31 -4.40 6.34
CA ILE A 182 -2.50 -4.77 7.12
C ILE A 182 -3.68 -4.80 6.15
N ALA A 183 -4.32 -5.95 5.99
CA ALA A 183 -5.40 -6.13 5.03
C ALA A 183 -6.68 -6.63 5.68
N GLU A 184 -7.82 -6.12 5.22
CA GLU A 184 -9.12 -6.65 5.60
C GLU A 184 -9.38 -7.99 4.90
N LYS A 185 -9.96 -8.94 5.62
CA LYS A 185 -10.33 -10.25 5.10
C LYS A 185 -11.21 -10.15 3.86
N GLY A 186 -10.95 -11.04 2.90
CA GLY A 186 -11.67 -11.12 1.64
C GLY A 186 -11.27 -10.08 0.60
N THR A 187 -10.32 -9.16 0.88
CA THR A 187 -9.72 -8.31 -0.15
C THR A 187 -8.84 -9.16 -1.08
N LYS A 188 -8.69 -8.73 -2.33
CA LYS A 188 -7.98 -9.47 -3.35
C LYS A 188 -6.71 -8.76 -3.79
N PHE A 189 -5.71 -9.57 -4.10
CA PHE A 189 -4.41 -9.15 -4.60
C PHE A 189 -4.10 -9.92 -5.89
N GLY A 190 -3.40 -9.35 -6.83
CA GLY A 190 -3.00 -10.09 -8.03
C GLY A 190 -2.40 -9.21 -9.12
N PHE A 191 -1.85 -9.88 -10.12
CA PHE A 191 -1.24 -9.26 -11.30
C PHE A 191 -1.96 -9.72 -12.55
N PRO A 192 -2.98 -8.97 -13.02
CA PRO A 192 -3.76 -9.35 -14.19
C PRO A 192 -3.03 -9.07 -15.52
N GLU A 193 -1.83 -8.50 -15.50
CA GLU A 193 -1.11 -8.01 -16.67
C GLU A 193 -0.87 -9.12 -17.71
N ILE A 194 -0.61 -10.34 -17.26
CA ILE A 194 -0.39 -11.49 -18.17
C ILE A 194 -1.61 -11.82 -19.02
N LEU A 195 -2.81 -11.47 -18.56
CA LEU A 195 -4.06 -11.74 -19.30
C LEU A 195 -4.17 -10.92 -20.60
N PHE A 196 -3.41 -9.84 -20.71
CA PHE A 196 -3.30 -9.03 -21.91
C PHE A 196 -1.87 -8.96 -22.44
N GLY A 197 -1.08 -10.02 -22.22
CA GLY A 197 0.23 -10.20 -22.84
C GLY A 197 1.36 -9.37 -22.24
N LEU A 198 1.18 -8.82 -21.04
CA LEU A 198 2.18 -8.00 -20.35
C LEU A 198 2.53 -8.61 -18.99
N PHE A 199 3.42 -7.98 -18.25
CA PHE A 199 3.75 -8.34 -16.87
C PHE A 199 3.78 -7.08 -15.98
N PRO A 200 3.70 -7.19 -14.64
CA PRO A 200 3.80 -6.04 -13.73
C PRO A 200 5.23 -5.50 -13.73
N GLY A 201 5.41 -4.28 -14.25
CA GLY A 201 6.73 -3.71 -14.58
C GLY A 201 7.30 -2.73 -13.56
N MET A 202 6.59 -2.44 -12.47
CA MET A 202 6.98 -1.40 -11.52
C MET A 202 7.48 -1.96 -10.18
N GLY A 203 8.05 -3.20 -10.19
CA GLY A 203 8.75 -3.74 -9.03
C GLY A 203 8.25 -5.09 -8.53
N ALA A 204 7.11 -5.62 -8.99
CA ALA A 204 6.55 -6.88 -8.52
C ALA A 204 7.58 -8.00 -8.45
N TYR A 205 8.31 -8.22 -9.56
CA TYR A 205 9.30 -9.30 -9.62
C TYR A 205 10.41 -9.11 -8.57
N SER A 206 10.95 -7.90 -8.46
CA SER A 206 12.02 -7.58 -7.53
C SER A 206 11.60 -7.79 -6.07
N PHE A 207 10.42 -7.31 -5.69
CA PHE A 207 9.90 -7.47 -4.32
C PHE A 207 9.54 -8.92 -4.00
N LEU A 208 8.81 -9.59 -4.89
CA LEU A 208 8.36 -10.96 -4.67
C LEU A 208 9.52 -11.95 -4.66
N ALA A 209 10.49 -11.79 -5.54
CA ALA A 209 11.65 -12.69 -5.59
C ALA A 209 12.45 -12.66 -4.28
N ARG A 210 12.56 -11.50 -3.62
CA ARG A 210 13.21 -11.37 -2.31
C ARG A 210 12.38 -11.94 -1.17
N ARG A 211 11.04 -11.81 -1.24
CA ARG A 211 10.14 -12.28 -0.17
C ARG A 211 9.79 -13.77 -0.27
N LEU A 212 9.62 -14.29 -1.49
CA LEU A 212 9.09 -15.64 -1.74
C LEU A 212 10.07 -16.55 -2.50
N GLY A 213 11.18 -15.99 -2.99
CA GLY A 213 12.07 -16.66 -3.94
C GLY A 213 11.59 -16.52 -5.39
N THR A 214 12.53 -16.67 -6.33
CA THR A 214 12.31 -16.39 -7.76
C THR A 214 11.25 -17.28 -8.40
N ILE A 215 11.23 -18.57 -8.05
CA ILE A 215 10.27 -19.54 -8.62
C ILE A 215 8.83 -19.14 -8.25
N LYS A 216 8.58 -18.86 -6.96
CA LYS A 216 7.23 -18.49 -6.50
C LYS A 216 6.79 -17.13 -7.03
N ALA A 217 7.71 -16.18 -7.15
CA ALA A 217 7.45 -14.89 -7.78
C ALA A 217 7.00 -15.06 -9.24
N GLN A 218 7.71 -15.89 -10.01
CA GLN A 218 7.34 -16.20 -11.39
C GLN A 218 5.97 -16.86 -11.51
N GLU A 219 5.69 -17.87 -10.69
CA GLU A 219 4.38 -18.53 -10.65
C GLU A 219 3.25 -17.52 -10.43
N MET A 220 3.38 -16.64 -9.42
CA MET A 220 2.35 -15.65 -9.10
C MET A 220 2.13 -14.62 -10.22
N ILE A 221 3.17 -14.25 -10.95
CA ILE A 221 3.07 -13.30 -12.06
C ILE A 221 2.47 -13.98 -13.30
N LEU A 222 2.85 -15.24 -13.56
CA LEU A 222 2.44 -15.97 -14.75
C LEU A 222 1.02 -16.56 -14.67
N ASP A 223 0.51 -16.85 -13.45
CA ASP A 223 -0.83 -17.43 -13.30
C ASP A 223 -1.96 -16.41 -13.50
N GLY A 224 -1.69 -15.12 -13.33
CA GLY A 224 -2.64 -14.02 -13.53
C GLY A 224 -3.89 -14.07 -12.65
N ARG A 225 -3.92 -14.98 -11.66
CA ARG A 225 -5.05 -15.11 -10.74
C ARG A 225 -5.05 -14.05 -9.65
N THR A 226 -6.17 -13.91 -8.99
CA THR A 226 -6.25 -13.14 -7.75
C THR A 226 -6.12 -14.06 -6.54
N TYR A 227 -5.47 -13.56 -5.51
CA TYR A 227 -5.28 -14.17 -4.20
C TYR A 227 -6.06 -13.41 -3.16
N THR A 228 -6.59 -14.06 -2.16
CA THR A 228 -7.25 -13.40 -1.02
C THR A 228 -6.21 -12.85 -0.03
N ALA A 229 -6.63 -11.94 0.85
CA ALA A 229 -5.78 -11.44 1.93
C ALA A 229 -5.30 -12.58 2.85
N GLU A 230 -6.13 -13.59 3.04
CA GLU A 230 -5.82 -14.78 3.83
C GLU A 230 -4.69 -15.59 3.17
N GLU A 231 -4.78 -15.88 1.86
CA GLU A 231 -3.70 -16.53 1.10
C GLU A 231 -2.41 -15.72 1.13
N MET A 232 -2.50 -14.37 1.01
CA MET A 232 -1.35 -13.49 1.12
C MET A 232 -0.74 -13.46 2.53
N HIS A 233 -1.56 -13.67 3.55
CA HIS A 233 -1.08 -13.80 4.92
C HIS A 233 -0.33 -15.13 5.14
N GLU A 234 -0.84 -16.22 4.61
CA GLU A 234 -0.16 -17.52 4.62
C GLU A 234 1.18 -17.49 3.88
N LEU A 235 1.27 -16.70 2.80
CA LEU A 235 2.51 -16.46 2.06
C LEU A 235 3.47 -15.48 2.76
N GLY A 236 3.06 -14.84 3.86
CA GLY A 236 3.89 -13.85 4.57
C GLY A 236 3.96 -12.47 3.90
N ILE A 237 3.13 -12.19 2.90
CA ILE A 237 3.03 -10.87 2.25
C ILE A 237 2.16 -9.92 3.09
N VAL A 238 0.99 -10.38 3.53
CA VAL A 238 0.13 -9.64 4.47
C VAL A 238 0.55 -9.98 5.89
N HIS A 239 0.91 -8.96 6.66
CA HIS A 239 1.42 -9.15 8.03
C HIS A 239 0.31 -9.34 9.05
N ILE A 240 -0.81 -8.64 8.86
CA ILE A 240 -1.95 -8.68 9.79
C ILE A 240 -3.25 -8.74 8.99
N LEU A 241 -4.12 -9.68 9.35
CA LEU A 241 -5.50 -9.76 8.87
C LEU A 241 -6.42 -9.00 9.84
N ALA A 242 -7.19 -8.07 9.29
CA ALA A 242 -8.23 -7.36 10.00
C ALA A 242 -9.62 -7.88 9.57
N GLU A 243 -10.58 -7.84 10.47
CA GLU A 243 -11.97 -8.07 10.10
C GLU A 243 -12.46 -6.96 9.16
N ARG A 244 -13.41 -7.27 8.30
CA ARG A 244 -13.94 -6.32 7.31
C ARG A 244 -14.50 -5.07 8.00
N GLY A 245 -14.08 -3.89 7.54
CA GLY A 245 -14.39 -2.59 8.16
C GLY A 245 -13.61 -2.28 9.42
N GLN A 246 -12.61 -3.08 9.80
CA GLN A 246 -11.77 -2.88 10.98
C GLN A 246 -10.31 -2.57 10.66
N GLY A 247 -9.99 -2.27 9.41
CA GLY A 247 -8.62 -2.05 8.97
C GLY A 247 -7.92 -0.91 9.72
N GLU A 248 -8.54 0.27 9.84
CA GLU A 248 -7.97 1.40 10.60
C GLU A 248 -7.82 1.07 12.09
N ALA A 249 -8.80 0.37 12.68
CA ALA A 249 -8.71 -0.07 14.07
C ALA A 249 -7.54 -1.06 14.28
N ALA A 250 -7.30 -1.95 13.32
CA ALA A 250 -6.17 -2.88 13.35
C ALA A 250 -4.83 -2.15 13.26
N VAL A 251 -4.71 -1.12 12.42
CA VAL A 251 -3.50 -0.26 12.36
C VAL A 251 -3.27 0.44 13.70
N ARG A 252 -4.30 1.07 14.29
CA ARG A 252 -4.19 1.72 15.60
C ARG A 252 -3.81 0.73 16.70
N ALA A 253 -4.36 -0.48 16.69
CA ALA A 253 -4.02 -1.54 17.63
C ALA A 253 -2.56 -1.99 17.46
N TYR A 254 -2.08 -2.14 16.22
CA TYR A 254 -0.70 -2.45 15.92
C TYR A 254 0.26 -1.39 16.45
N ILE A 255 -0.01 -0.10 16.20
CA ILE A 255 0.79 1.03 16.66
C ILE A 255 0.82 1.06 18.21
N ALA A 256 -0.34 0.98 18.85
CA ALA A 256 -0.45 0.98 20.31
C ALA A 256 0.28 -0.20 20.97
N GLY A 257 0.12 -1.40 20.41
CA GLY A 257 0.77 -2.63 20.90
C GLY A 257 2.30 -2.62 20.78
N ASN A 258 2.83 -1.86 19.82
CA ASN A 258 4.27 -1.78 19.54
C ASN A 258 4.97 -0.53 20.10
N ARG A 259 4.24 0.38 20.74
CA ARG A 259 4.78 1.67 21.24
C ARG A 259 6.07 1.53 22.04
N ARG A 260 6.15 0.54 22.95
CA ARG A 260 7.34 0.31 23.80
C ARG A 260 8.51 -0.34 23.03
N ARG A 261 8.23 -1.01 21.91
CA ARG A 261 9.21 -1.75 21.10
C ARG A 261 9.54 -1.05 19.79
N ARG A 262 8.97 0.13 19.53
CA ARG A 262 9.09 0.85 18.26
C ARG A 262 10.53 1.01 17.80
N ASN A 263 11.45 1.41 18.69
CA ASN A 263 12.86 1.60 18.34
C ASN A 263 13.51 0.31 17.78
N GLY A 264 13.32 -0.82 18.47
CA GLY A 264 13.83 -2.11 17.99
C GLY A 264 13.16 -2.57 16.71
N GLN A 265 11.86 -2.33 16.58
CA GLN A 265 11.08 -2.66 15.40
C GLN A 265 11.55 -1.86 14.16
N GLN A 266 11.72 -0.54 14.32
CA GLN A 266 12.23 0.33 13.27
C GLN A 266 13.65 -0.08 12.84
N ALA A 267 14.52 -0.44 13.80
CA ALA A 267 15.85 -0.94 13.50
C ALA A 267 15.84 -2.28 12.73
N ILE A 268 14.89 -3.18 13.03
CA ILE A 268 14.68 -4.43 12.28
C ILE A 268 14.29 -4.13 10.82
N TYR A 269 13.32 -3.23 10.58
CA TYR A 269 12.92 -2.87 9.22
C TYR A 269 14.05 -2.15 8.47
N GLN A 270 14.83 -1.31 9.13
CA GLN A 270 16.02 -0.71 8.53
C GLN A 270 17.05 -1.77 8.12
N ALA A 271 17.32 -2.75 8.98
CA ALA A 271 18.22 -3.85 8.66
C ALA A 271 17.69 -4.71 7.49
N ALA A 272 16.37 -4.96 7.44
CA ALA A 272 15.75 -5.68 6.33
C ALA A 272 15.94 -4.96 4.99
N ARG A 273 15.82 -3.63 4.96
CA ARG A 273 16.08 -2.82 3.74
C ARG A 273 17.51 -2.92 3.25
N GLU A 274 18.48 -3.11 4.15
CA GLU A 274 19.89 -3.34 3.75
C GLU A 274 20.11 -4.74 3.19
N VAL A 275 19.42 -5.77 3.75
CA VAL A 275 19.54 -7.17 3.29
C VAL A 275 18.82 -7.37 1.96
N ASP A 276 17.59 -6.87 1.85
CA ASP A 276 16.72 -7.03 0.68
C ASP A 276 16.78 -5.81 -0.27
N ARG A 277 17.96 -5.21 -0.36
CA ARG A 277 18.15 -3.98 -1.12
C ARG A 277 17.74 -4.13 -2.58
N ILE A 278 16.88 -3.23 -3.05
CA ILE A 278 16.50 -3.05 -4.45
C ILE A 278 17.01 -1.68 -4.90
N SER A 279 17.85 -1.65 -5.93
CA SER A 279 18.35 -0.37 -6.45
C SER A 279 17.33 0.27 -7.40
N LEU A 280 17.33 1.60 -7.46
CA LEU A 280 16.52 2.32 -8.45
C LEU A 280 16.88 1.95 -9.88
N ASP A 281 18.17 1.65 -10.15
CA ASP A 281 18.66 1.19 -11.45
C ASP A 281 18.06 -0.17 -11.84
N GLU A 282 17.95 -1.13 -10.90
CA GLU A 282 17.25 -2.40 -11.12
C GLU A 282 15.80 -2.17 -11.55
N LEU A 283 15.07 -1.35 -10.80
CA LEU A 283 13.67 -1.05 -11.10
C LEU A 283 13.50 -0.38 -12.46
N ARG A 284 14.32 0.62 -12.79
CA ARG A 284 14.29 1.31 -14.09
C ARG A 284 14.64 0.42 -15.26
N LYS A 285 15.56 -0.53 -15.10
CA LYS A 285 15.85 -1.56 -16.13
C LYS A 285 14.64 -2.46 -16.36
N ILE A 286 13.92 -2.85 -15.32
CA ILE A 286 12.68 -3.63 -15.46
C ILE A 286 11.59 -2.81 -16.15
N VAL A 287 11.45 -1.52 -15.83
CA VAL A 287 10.54 -0.61 -16.56
C VAL A 287 10.87 -0.56 -18.05
N ALA A 288 12.14 -0.50 -18.43
CA ALA A 288 12.54 -0.53 -19.84
C ALA A 288 12.14 -1.84 -20.54
N VAL A 289 12.34 -2.99 -19.87
CA VAL A 289 11.87 -4.30 -20.38
C VAL A 289 10.35 -4.32 -20.52
N TRP A 290 9.62 -3.77 -19.55
CA TRP A 290 8.16 -3.67 -19.58
C TRP A 290 7.67 -2.79 -20.73
N ALA A 291 8.27 -1.61 -20.93
CA ALA A 291 7.89 -0.71 -22.01
C ALA A 291 8.15 -1.32 -23.39
N ALA A 292 9.32 -1.94 -23.59
CA ALA A 292 9.64 -2.66 -24.83
C ALA A 292 8.66 -3.82 -25.09
N ALA A 293 8.27 -4.58 -24.06
CA ALA A 293 7.26 -5.62 -24.19
C ALA A 293 5.89 -5.04 -24.55
N ALA A 294 5.51 -3.88 -23.98
CA ALA A 294 4.26 -3.21 -24.31
C ALA A 294 4.16 -2.78 -25.77
N MET A 295 5.29 -2.40 -26.40
CA MET A 295 5.32 -2.06 -27.84
C MET A 295 5.03 -3.26 -28.75
N ASN A 296 5.12 -4.48 -28.26
CA ASN A 296 4.82 -5.70 -29.01
C ASN A 296 3.39 -6.21 -28.81
N LEU A 297 2.54 -5.50 -28.05
CA LEU A 297 1.15 -5.90 -27.84
C LEU A 297 0.34 -5.77 -29.13
N THR A 298 -0.53 -6.75 -29.36
CA THR A 298 -1.40 -6.81 -30.53
C THR A 298 -2.72 -6.04 -30.30
N ASP A 299 -3.48 -5.78 -31.37
CA ASP A 299 -4.83 -5.20 -31.26
C ASP A 299 -5.77 -6.03 -30.37
N ARG A 300 -5.57 -7.36 -30.32
CA ARG A 300 -6.31 -8.25 -29.44
C ARG A 300 -6.00 -7.95 -27.97
N ASP A 301 -4.74 -7.76 -27.63
CA ASP A 301 -4.30 -7.46 -26.27
C ASP A 301 -4.82 -6.08 -25.83
N LEU A 302 -4.74 -5.09 -26.69
CA LEU A 302 -5.31 -3.76 -26.45
C LEU A 302 -6.83 -3.81 -26.27
N SER A 303 -7.53 -4.65 -27.03
CA SER A 303 -8.97 -4.88 -26.84
C SER A 303 -9.31 -5.52 -25.49
N ILE A 304 -8.40 -6.34 -24.92
CA ILE A 304 -8.55 -6.87 -23.56
C ILE A 304 -8.37 -5.75 -22.53
N MET A 305 -7.35 -4.90 -22.68
CA MET A 305 -7.17 -3.73 -21.82
C MET A 305 -8.41 -2.82 -21.80
N GLU A 306 -8.99 -2.54 -22.97
CA GLU A 306 -10.20 -1.70 -23.08
C GLU A 306 -11.40 -2.32 -22.36
N ARG A 307 -11.58 -3.64 -22.44
CA ARG A 307 -12.62 -4.34 -21.68
C ARG A 307 -12.41 -4.22 -20.17
N LEU A 308 -11.15 -4.31 -19.71
CA LEU A 308 -10.83 -4.09 -18.30
C LEU A 308 -11.14 -2.66 -17.86
N VAL A 309 -10.82 -1.66 -18.68
CA VAL A 309 -11.20 -0.25 -18.44
C VAL A 309 -12.70 -0.10 -18.29
N LEU A 310 -13.49 -0.67 -19.20
CA LEU A 310 -14.96 -0.63 -19.10
C LEU A 310 -15.49 -1.32 -17.83
N ALA A 311 -14.85 -2.40 -17.38
CA ALA A 311 -15.18 -3.04 -16.11
C ALA A 311 -14.86 -2.14 -14.91
N GLN A 312 -13.72 -1.45 -14.93
CA GLN A 312 -13.34 -0.47 -13.91
C GLN A 312 -14.31 0.73 -13.85
N ASP A 313 -14.76 1.23 -14.99
CA ASP A 313 -15.75 2.31 -15.05
C ASP A 313 -17.11 1.90 -14.46
N LYS A 314 -17.54 0.64 -14.65
CA LYS A 314 -18.73 0.09 -14.00
C LYS A 314 -18.57 0.01 -12.48
N LEU A 315 -17.39 -0.36 -11.98
CA LEU A 315 -17.11 -0.36 -10.53
C LEU A 315 -17.18 1.05 -9.97
N ARG A 316 -16.61 2.04 -10.65
CA ARG A 316 -16.72 3.46 -10.28
C ARG A 316 -18.17 3.91 -10.16
N GLY A 317 -18.99 3.63 -11.16
CA GLY A 317 -20.41 4.00 -11.15
C GLY A 317 -21.18 3.39 -9.97
N LYS A 318 -20.91 2.12 -9.65
CA LYS A 318 -21.51 1.45 -8.47
C LYS A 318 -21.05 2.08 -7.15
N ALA A 319 -19.77 2.41 -7.01
CA ALA A 319 -19.23 3.04 -5.82
C ALA A 319 -19.83 4.43 -5.59
N GLN A 320 -19.95 5.26 -6.63
CA GLN A 320 -20.58 6.57 -6.56
C GLN A 320 -22.07 6.48 -6.19
N ALA A 321 -22.81 5.53 -6.77
CA ALA A 321 -24.21 5.30 -6.44
C ALA A 321 -24.40 4.85 -4.97
N ALA A 322 -23.50 4.04 -4.44
CA ALA A 322 -23.52 3.62 -3.04
C ALA A 322 -23.24 4.80 -2.08
N GLN A 323 -22.25 5.64 -2.40
CA GLN A 323 -21.93 6.84 -1.62
C GLN A 323 -23.08 7.86 -1.61
N ALA A 324 -23.76 8.05 -2.75
CA ALA A 324 -24.90 8.95 -2.84
C ALA A 324 -26.10 8.49 -1.98
N ARG A 325 -26.25 7.17 -1.78
CA ARG A 325 -27.30 6.60 -0.91
C ARG A 325 -27.00 6.74 0.58
N THR A 326 -25.73 6.80 0.95
CA THR A 326 -25.27 6.90 2.37
C THR A 326 -24.99 8.33 2.80
N ALA A 327 -24.97 9.30 1.87
CA ALA A 327 -24.83 10.71 2.21
C ALA A 327 -26.06 11.18 3.01
N PRO A 328 -25.91 11.74 4.23
CA PRO A 328 -27.01 12.32 4.96
C PRO A 328 -27.62 13.42 4.11
N ALA A 329 -28.96 13.42 3.99
CA ALA A 329 -29.71 14.50 3.34
C ALA A 329 -29.33 15.82 4.02
N ARG A 330 -28.44 16.61 3.42
CA ARG A 330 -28.16 17.97 3.88
C ARG A 330 -29.47 18.74 3.74
N ALA A 331 -30.00 19.13 4.89
CA ALA A 331 -31.21 19.91 5.04
C ALA A 331 -31.19 21.11 4.08
N LEU A 332 -32.03 21.06 3.06
CA LEU A 332 -32.54 22.23 2.35
C LEU A 332 -33.51 22.93 3.32
N SER A 333 -32.97 23.70 4.26
CA SER A 333 -33.75 24.59 5.10
C SER A 333 -32.89 25.72 5.61
N ALA A 334 -32.65 26.73 4.76
CA ALA A 334 -32.35 28.08 5.18
C ALA A 334 -32.45 29.04 3.99
N SER A 335 -33.66 29.25 3.45
CA SER A 335 -33.98 30.52 2.79
C SER A 335 -35.48 30.65 2.63
N ALA A 336 -36.14 30.94 3.73
CA ALA A 336 -37.46 31.55 3.74
C ALA A 336 -37.63 32.22 5.12
N ARG A 337 -37.09 33.41 5.25
CA ARG A 337 -37.71 34.56 5.95
C ARG A 337 -36.84 35.79 5.75
#